data_fd1e09264a6698af6d9080fa4c8af347
#
_entry.id   fd1e09264a6698af6d9080fa4c8af347
#
_cell.length_a   1.000
_cell.length_b   1.000
_cell.length_c   1.000
_cell.angle_alpha   90.00
_cell.angle_beta   90.00
_cell.angle_gamma   90.00
#
_symmetry.space_group_name_H-M   'P 1'
#
loop_
_entity.id
_entity.type
_entity.pdbx_description
1 polymer ?
#
loop_
_entity_poly.entity_id
_entity_poly.type
_entity_poly.pdbx_seq_one_letter_code
_entity_poly.pdbx_strand_id
1 'polypeptide(L)'
;MTMTDVARDELADPVAAIRDHVSAPVAMPGEAGYERCTPWNVAADMRPAAVVLATSTPDVADTVRFAAARGLRVTVQATGHGATGVDADTILIVTSGMTACAVDALNRAARVGAGVRWQQVLDAACPYGLAPVVG
;
A
#
# COMPACT_ATOMS: atom_id res chain seq x y z
N MET A 1 9.72 -29.38 19.50
CA MET A 1 8.72 -28.33 19.44
C MET A 1 8.84 -27.53 20.74
N THR A 2 9.44 -26.33 20.68
CA THR A 2 9.70 -25.50 21.86
C THR A 2 8.54 -24.52 22.06
N MET A 3 8.31 -24.06 23.30
CA MET A 3 7.26 -23.04 23.61
C MET A 3 7.38 -21.76 22.75
N THR A 4 8.57 -21.51 22.20
CA THR A 4 8.84 -20.36 21.31
C THR A 4 8.27 -20.58 19.91
N ASP A 5 8.16 -21.82 19.42
CA ASP A 5 7.59 -22.14 18.10
C ASP A 5 6.06 -22.05 18.10
N VAL A 6 5.42 -22.46 19.21
CA VAL A 6 3.97 -22.36 19.38
C VAL A 6 3.52 -20.90 19.44
N ALA A 7 4.27 -20.04 20.13
CA ALA A 7 3.95 -18.62 20.23
C ALA A 7 4.17 -17.86 18.90
N ARG A 8 5.09 -18.32 18.04
CA ARG A 8 5.28 -17.77 16.69
C ARG A 8 4.17 -18.18 15.73
N ASP A 9 3.69 -19.41 15.84
CA ASP A 9 2.61 -19.93 15.02
C ASP A 9 1.26 -19.27 15.37
N GLU A 10 1.01 -19.03 16.65
CA GLU A 10 -0.19 -18.29 17.13
C GLU A 10 -0.20 -16.81 16.72
N LEU A 11 0.96 -16.16 16.53
CA LEU A 11 1.06 -14.76 16.05
C LEU A 11 1.04 -14.63 14.52
N ALA A 12 1.41 -15.67 13.79
CA ALA A 12 1.38 -15.70 12.34
C ALA A 12 -0.05 -15.83 11.78
N ASP A 13 -0.90 -16.59 12.46
CA ASP A 13 -2.27 -16.89 12.05
C ASP A 13 -3.20 -15.64 11.97
N PRO A 14 -3.20 -14.72 12.96
CA PRO A 14 -4.08 -13.55 12.89
C PRO A 14 -3.79 -12.60 11.71
N VAL A 15 -2.54 -12.52 11.26
CA VAL A 15 -2.17 -11.66 10.13
C VAL A 15 -2.39 -12.38 8.81
N ALA A 16 -2.11 -13.68 8.73
CA ALA A 16 -2.34 -14.48 7.52
C ALA A 16 -3.81 -14.50 7.10
N ALA A 17 -4.73 -14.44 8.06
CA ALA A 17 -6.18 -14.33 7.83
C ALA A 17 -6.60 -13.09 7.02
N ILE A 18 -5.72 -12.10 6.83
CA ILE A 18 -6.01 -10.93 5.98
C ILE A 18 -6.38 -11.35 4.55
N ARG A 19 -5.84 -12.46 4.05
CA ARG A 19 -6.13 -12.99 2.71
C ARG A 19 -7.59 -13.34 2.49
N ASP A 20 -8.32 -13.64 3.56
CA ASP A 20 -9.75 -13.95 3.52
C ASP A 20 -10.61 -12.67 3.54
N HIS A 21 -10.03 -11.52 3.83
CA HIS A 21 -10.72 -10.25 4.03
C HIS A 21 -10.43 -9.22 2.94
N VAL A 22 -9.34 -9.39 2.18
CA VAL A 22 -8.89 -8.44 1.16
C VAL A 22 -8.76 -9.16 -0.18
N SER A 23 -9.31 -8.57 -1.24
CA SER A 23 -9.23 -9.14 -2.60
C SER A 23 -7.87 -8.91 -3.26
N ALA A 24 -7.12 -7.90 -2.81
CA ALA A 24 -5.79 -7.61 -3.32
C ALA A 24 -4.78 -8.72 -2.96
N PRO A 25 -3.74 -8.92 -3.78
CA PRO A 25 -2.64 -9.80 -3.40
C PRO A 25 -1.98 -9.36 -2.09
N VAL A 26 -1.71 -10.32 -1.23
CA VAL A 26 -1.05 -10.13 0.06
C VAL A 26 0.20 -10.98 0.11
N ALA A 27 1.32 -10.37 0.49
CA ALA A 27 2.59 -11.05 0.67
C ALA A 27 3.06 -10.97 2.13
N MET A 28 3.43 -12.11 2.70
CA MET A 28 4.06 -12.23 4.00
C MET A 28 5.59 -12.19 3.88
N PRO A 29 6.33 -11.97 4.97
CA PRO A 29 7.79 -12.07 4.96
C PRO A 29 8.29 -13.36 4.33
N GLY A 30 9.19 -13.25 3.34
CA GLY A 30 9.75 -14.39 2.60
C GLY A 30 8.94 -14.86 1.39
N GLU A 31 7.77 -14.29 1.13
CA GLU A 31 6.97 -14.60 -0.06
C GLU A 31 7.25 -13.62 -1.21
N ALA A 32 6.94 -14.05 -2.44
CA ALA A 32 6.99 -13.19 -3.61
C ALA A 32 6.00 -12.01 -3.47
N GLY A 33 6.46 -10.80 -3.79
CA GLY A 33 5.70 -9.56 -3.60
C GLY A 33 6.03 -8.83 -2.30
N TYR A 34 6.62 -9.49 -1.30
CA TYR A 34 7.02 -8.82 -0.06
C TYR A 34 8.12 -7.78 -0.30
N GLU A 35 8.99 -7.97 -1.28
CA GLU A 35 10.02 -7.02 -1.69
C GLU A 35 9.45 -5.66 -2.12
N ARG A 36 8.14 -5.59 -2.40
CA ARG A 36 7.44 -4.33 -2.71
C ARG A 36 7.39 -3.37 -1.51
N CYS A 37 7.73 -3.83 -0.31
CA CYS A 37 7.92 -2.95 0.85
C CYS A 37 9.20 -2.11 0.75
N THR A 38 10.15 -2.45 -0.11
CA THR A 38 11.39 -1.70 -0.27
C THR A 38 11.08 -0.27 -0.74
N PRO A 39 11.42 0.76 0.05
CA PRO A 39 11.10 2.14 -0.28
C PRO A 39 12.17 2.75 -1.20
N TRP A 40 11.90 3.95 -1.70
CA TRP A 40 12.91 4.75 -2.38
C TRP A 40 14.15 5.00 -1.48
N ASN A 41 13.92 5.34 -0.22
CA ASN A 41 14.99 5.48 0.77
C ASN A 41 15.30 4.11 1.39
N VAL A 42 16.25 3.39 0.81
CA VAL A 42 16.66 2.06 1.26
C VAL A 42 17.29 2.02 2.66
N ALA A 43 17.56 3.17 3.29
CA ALA A 43 18.00 3.24 4.67
C ALA A 43 16.83 3.07 5.66
N ALA A 44 15.59 3.20 5.23
CA ALA A 44 14.43 2.93 6.07
C ALA A 44 14.27 1.41 6.26
N ASP A 45 14.25 0.98 7.53
CA ASP A 45 14.10 -0.43 7.88
C ASP A 45 12.62 -0.83 7.79
N MET A 46 12.27 -1.56 6.73
CA MET A 46 10.91 -1.96 6.41
C MET A 46 10.69 -3.43 6.71
N ARG A 47 10.02 -3.72 7.82
CA ARG A 47 9.68 -5.10 8.26
C ARG A 47 8.19 -5.24 8.60
N PRO A 48 7.27 -4.89 7.68
CA PRO A 48 5.84 -5.02 7.96
C PRO A 48 5.44 -6.47 8.18
N ALA A 49 4.38 -6.69 8.97
CA ALA A 49 3.79 -8.01 9.15
C ALA A 49 3.25 -8.61 7.85
N ALA A 50 2.70 -7.75 6.99
CA ALA A 50 2.22 -8.09 5.66
C ALA A 50 2.30 -6.90 4.72
N VAL A 51 2.39 -7.16 3.43
CA VAL A 51 2.31 -6.20 2.33
C VAL A 51 1.05 -6.47 1.53
N VAL A 52 0.15 -5.49 1.44
CA VAL A 52 -1.08 -5.55 0.63
C VAL A 52 -0.85 -4.73 -0.64
N LEU A 53 -0.95 -5.37 -1.81
CA LEU A 53 -0.76 -4.73 -3.11
C LEU A 53 -2.10 -4.18 -3.62
N ALA A 54 -2.55 -3.06 -3.07
CA ALA A 54 -3.86 -2.49 -3.36
C ALA A 54 -3.97 -1.98 -4.80
N THR A 55 -5.08 -2.30 -5.44
CA THR A 55 -5.45 -1.81 -6.78
C THR A 55 -6.74 -1.00 -6.77
N SER A 56 -7.47 -1.02 -5.66
CA SER A 56 -8.77 -0.40 -5.51
C SER A 56 -8.98 0.22 -4.11
N THR A 57 -9.95 1.12 -4.02
CA THR A 57 -10.37 1.69 -2.72
C THR A 57 -10.90 0.63 -1.74
N PRO A 58 -11.70 -0.36 -2.16
CA PRO A 58 -12.09 -1.47 -1.28
C PRO A 58 -10.91 -2.20 -0.65
N ASP A 59 -9.85 -2.48 -1.41
CA ASP A 59 -8.65 -3.15 -0.87
C ASP A 59 -8.05 -2.38 0.31
N VAL A 60 -7.98 -1.05 0.18
CA VAL A 60 -7.49 -0.17 1.25
C VAL A 60 -8.43 -0.20 2.45
N ALA A 61 -9.74 -0.05 2.21
CA ALA A 61 -10.75 0.00 3.27
C ALA A 61 -10.80 -1.32 4.06
N ASP A 62 -10.77 -2.45 3.38
CA ASP A 62 -10.82 -3.77 4.00
C ASP A 62 -9.54 -4.06 4.80
N THR A 63 -8.37 -3.65 4.28
CA THR A 63 -7.10 -3.72 5.02
C THR A 63 -7.17 -2.92 6.32
N VAL A 64 -7.67 -1.69 6.27
CA VAL A 64 -7.79 -0.84 7.46
C VAL A 64 -8.76 -1.44 8.48
N ARG A 65 -9.91 -1.97 8.04
CA ARG A 65 -10.88 -2.64 8.93
C ARG A 65 -10.26 -3.88 9.58
N PHE A 66 -9.55 -4.68 8.79
CA PHE A 66 -8.86 -5.88 9.29
C PHE A 66 -7.83 -5.51 10.37
N ALA A 67 -6.98 -4.53 10.10
CA ALA A 67 -5.95 -4.07 11.02
C ALA A 67 -6.56 -3.51 12.32
N ALA A 68 -7.57 -2.65 12.19
CA ALA A 68 -8.26 -2.05 13.34
C ALA A 68 -8.88 -3.10 14.26
N ALA A 69 -9.51 -4.13 13.71
CA ALA A 69 -10.10 -5.22 14.48
C ALA A 69 -9.08 -6.05 15.28
N ARG A 70 -7.79 -5.95 14.93
CA ARG A 70 -6.68 -6.72 15.53
C ARG A 70 -5.66 -5.88 16.27
N GLY A 71 -5.89 -4.56 16.38
CA GLY A 71 -4.96 -3.64 17.01
C GLY A 71 -3.63 -3.49 16.25
N LEU A 72 -3.61 -3.80 14.95
CA LEU A 72 -2.46 -3.62 14.10
C LEU A 72 -2.41 -2.19 13.55
N ARG A 73 -1.22 -1.69 13.31
CA ARG A 73 -1.00 -0.41 12.62
C ARG A 73 -1.10 -0.58 11.11
N VAL A 74 -1.38 0.51 10.42
CA VAL A 74 -1.37 0.58 8.95
C VAL A 74 -0.47 1.72 8.52
N THR A 75 0.35 1.47 7.54
CA THR A 75 1.08 2.50 6.80
C THR A 75 0.89 2.33 5.30
N VAL A 76 1.15 3.38 4.53
CA VAL A 76 0.89 3.41 3.08
C VAL A 76 2.14 3.84 2.34
N GLN A 77 2.39 3.21 1.21
CA GLN A 77 3.50 3.54 0.33
C GLN A 77 3.04 3.50 -1.13
N ALA A 78 3.36 4.54 -1.91
CA ALA A 78 3.35 4.48 -3.37
C ALA A 78 4.77 4.20 -3.88
N THR A 79 5.67 5.19 -3.81
CA THR A 79 7.08 5.09 -4.18
C THR A 79 8.02 4.94 -2.98
N GLY A 80 7.55 5.28 -1.78
CA GLY A 80 8.34 5.24 -0.56
C GLY A 80 9.32 6.39 -0.36
N HIS A 81 9.13 7.52 -1.03
CA HIS A 81 10.02 8.68 -0.87
C HIS A 81 10.08 9.21 0.57
N GLY A 82 8.96 9.20 1.28
CA GLY A 82 8.85 9.63 2.67
C GLY A 82 8.85 8.48 3.68
N ALA A 83 9.32 7.29 3.28
CA ALA A 83 9.28 6.12 4.16
C ALA A 83 10.14 6.31 5.40
N THR A 84 9.57 5.95 6.54
CA THR A 84 10.24 5.73 7.81
C THR A 84 10.24 4.24 8.14
N GLY A 85 11.00 3.80 9.13
CA GLY A 85 11.00 2.38 9.51
C GLY A 85 9.62 1.86 9.87
N VAL A 86 9.35 0.60 9.54
CA VAL A 86 8.08 -0.09 9.78
C VAL A 86 8.35 -1.43 10.47
N ASP A 87 7.67 -1.66 11.59
CA ASP A 87 7.81 -2.87 12.41
C ASP A 87 6.72 -3.93 12.10
N ALA A 88 6.92 -5.12 12.67
CA ALA A 88 6.08 -6.29 12.46
C ALA A 88 4.67 -6.22 13.08
N ASP A 89 4.29 -5.12 13.72
CA ASP A 89 2.92 -4.83 14.17
C ASP A 89 2.12 -4.00 13.14
N THR A 90 2.69 -3.79 11.96
CA THR A 90 2.16 -2.88 10.93
C THR A 90 1.89 -3.63 9.63
N ILE A 91 0.72 -3.38 9.03
CA ILE A 91 0.42 -3.80 7.65
C ILE A 91 0.78 -2.64 6.73
N LEU A 92 1.59 -2.92 5.69
CA LEU A 92 1.93 -1.96 4.65
C LEU A 92 0.97 -2.10 3.47
N ILE A 93 0.30 -1.02 3.10
CA ILE A 93 -0.48 -0.93 1.86
C ILE A 93 0.38 -0.29 0.78
N VAL A 94 0.66 -1.02 -0.28
CA VAL A 94 1.34 -0.50 -1.47
C VAL A 94 0.29 -0.09 -2.49
N THR A 95 0.24 1.21 -2.82
CA THR A 95 -0.79 1.79 -3.69
C THR A 95 -0.35 1.98 -5.14
N SER A 96 0.87 1.55 -5.49
CA SER A 96 1.42 1.72 -6.86
C SER A 96 0.56 1.10 -7.97
N GLY A 97 -0.35 0.18 -7.64
CA GLY A 97 -1.34 -0.40 -8.56
C GLY A 97 -2.59 0.45 -8.77
N MET A 98 -2.80 1.50 -7.96
CA MET A 98 -3.96 2.39 -8.06
C MET A 98 -3.67 3.53 -9.06
N THR A 99 -3.69 3.23 -10.36
CA THR A 99 -3.18 4.11 -11.43
C THR A 99 -4.28 4.82 -12.23
N ALA A 100 -5.53 4.80 -11.78
CA ALA A 100 -6.61 5.50 -12.44
C ALA A 100 -6.36 7.02 -12.48
N CYS A 101 -6.51 7.63 -13.65
CA CYS A 101 -6.36 9.07 -13.85
C CYS A 101 -7.46 9.56 -14.80
N ALA A 102 -8.26 10.52 -14.35
CA ALA A 102 -9.30 11.15 -15.17
C ALA A 102 -9.21 12.69 -15.03
N VAL A 103 -9.17 13.38 -16.18
CA VAL A 103 -9.12 14.83 -16.25
C VAL A 103 -10.49 15.37 -16.61
N ASP A 104 -11.01 16.28 -15.79
CA ASP A 104 -12.17 17.11 -16.09
C ASP A 104 -11.67 18.47 -16.56
N ALA A 105 -11.58 18.63 -17.88
CA ALA A 105 -11.05 19.84 -18.49
C ALA A 105 -11.96 21.07 -18.26
N LEU A 106 -13.26 20.86 -18.14
CA LEU A 106 -14.23 21.97 -17.92
C LEU A 106 -14.04 22.57 -16.53
N ASN A 107 -13.90 21.73 -15.51
CA ASN A 107 -13.70 22.17 -14.13
C ASN A 107 -12.22 22.34 -13.77
N ARG A 108 -11.31 22.09 -14.70
CA ARG A 108 -9.84 22.13 -14.48
C ARG A 108 -9.41 21.29 -13.28
N ALA A 109 -9.94 20.10 -13.18
CA ALA A 109 -9.69 19.17 -12.08
C ALA A 109 -9.22 17.82 -12.62
N ALA A 110 -8.44 17.10 -11.81
CA ALA A 110 -8.09 15.73 -12.08
C ALA A 110 -8.41 14.86 -10.87
N ARG A 111 -9.01 13.70 -11.11
CA ARG A 111 -9.16 12.64 -10.12
C ARG A 111 -8.12 11.58 -10.40
N VAL A 112 -7.27 11.32 -9.42
CA VAL A 112 -6.13 10.40 -9.58
C VAL A 112 -6.12 9.36 -8.46
N GLY A 113 -5.71 8.14 -8.79
CA GLY A 113 -5.45 7.10 -7.82
C GLY A 113 -4.16 7.37 -7.03
N ALA A 114 -4.04 6.77 -5.86
CA ALA A 114 -2.93 6.99 -4.93
C ALA A 114 -1.56 6.47 -5.45
N GLY A 115 -1.55 5.70 -6.54
CA GLY A 115 -0.33 5.20 -7.19
C GLY A 115 0.05 5.97 -8.46
N VAL A 116 -0.72 7.00 -8.85
CA VAL A 116 -0.46 7.79 -10.05
C VAL A 116 0.80 8.64 -9.87
N ARG A 117 1.65 8.67 -10.90
CA ARG A 117 2.79 9.59 -10.99
C ARG A 117 2.40 10.85 -11.73
N TRP A 118 2.97 11.98 -11.36
CA TRP A 118 2.66 13.27 -11.96
C TRP A 118 2.83 13.30 -13.48
N GLN A 119 3.78 12.53 -14.05
CA GLN A 119 3.91 12.41 -15.50
C GLN A 119 2.62 11.91 -16.16
N GLN A 120 1.94 10.94 -15.55
CA GLN A 120 0.66 10.44 -16.07
C GLN A 120 -0.42 11.52 -16.08
N VAL A 121 -0.43 12.39 -15.06
CA VAL A 121 -1.37 13.53 -14.98
C VAL A 121 -1.03 14.57 -16.04
N LEU A 122 0.25 14.87 -16.25
CA LEU A 122 0.71 15.76 -17.30
C LEU A 122 0.28 15.27 -18.69
N ASP A 123 0.55 14.00 -18.99
CA ASP A 123 0.20 13.38 -20.28
C ASP A 123 -1.30 13.41 -20.53
N ALA A 124 -2.11 13.20 -19.47
CA ALA A 124 -3.56 13.24 -19.56
C ALA A 124 -4.14 14.67 -19.69
N ALA A 125 -3.49 15.68 -19.09
CA ALA A 125 -3.95 17.06 -19.04
C ALA A 125 -3.49 17.91 -20.25
N CYS A 126 -2.32 17.60 -20.79
CA CYS A 126 -1.68 18.33 -21.88
C CYS A 126 -2.60 18.51 -23.12
N PRO A 127 -3.38 17.50 -23.59
CA PRO A 127 -4.29 17.64 -24.72
C PRO A 127 -5.36 18.73 -24.53
N TYR A 128 -5.63 19.11 -23.30
CA TYR A 128 -6.60 20.16 -22.94
C TYR A 128 -5.94 21.51 -22.63
N GLY A 129 -4.62 21.63 -22.86
CA GLY A 129 -3.86 22.84 -22.50
C GLY A 129 -3.76 23.09 -20.99
N LEU A 130 -3.89 22.03 -20.18
CA LEU A 130 -3.84 22.09 -18.73
C LEU A 130 -2.56 21.42 -18.20
N ALA A 131 -2.13 21.86 -17.02
CA ALA A 131 -1.05 21.23 -16.27
C ALA A 131 -1.41 21.19 -14.79
N PRO A 132 -0.99 20.12 -14.05
CA PRO A 132 -1.20 20.08 -12.60
C PRO A 132 -0.36 21.14 -11.90
N VAL A 133 -0.91 21.70 -10.83
CA VAL A 133 -0.13 22.51 -9.88
C VAL A 133 0.66 21.54 -9.01
N VAL A 134 1.97 21.62 -9.08
CA VAL A 134 2.89 20.81 -8.27
C VAL A 134 3.54 21.67 -7.20
N GLY A 135 3.61 21.13 -6.00
CA GLY A 135 4.29 21.76 -4.86
C GLY A 135 5.72 21.26 -4.70
#